data_96afad187ba0b639a2009a36070867ed
#
_entry.id   96afad187ba0b639a2009a36070867ed
#
_cell.length_a   1.000
_cell.length_b   1.000
_cell.length_c   1.000
_cell.angle_alpha   90.00
_cell.angle_beta   90.00
_cell.angle_gamma   90.00
#
_symmetry.space_group_name_H-M   'P 1'
#
loop_
_entity.id
_entity.type
_entity.pdbx_description
1 polymer ?
#
loop_
_entity_poly.entity_id
_entity_poly.type
_entity_poly.pdbx_seq_one_letter_code
_entity_poly.pdbx_strand_id
1 'polypeptide(L)'
;MEPLNVLVTVPFPEALIEKLAEISPRLNVLQHTARTAEELPSTIKEVEVLYVSQALPAPEATPHLRWVQLHYAGMDRIIEHPLFTSTDVVFTSTSGIHAVAVAEYVLAVILAFAHRLPLMFTDKASATWPKDRWERYAVSEVRGATLGIVGYGSIGREVARLAQAFGMRVLAVKRDLRHLDDEGYSLPGTGDPHAEIPERIYPVKALRSFLKECDYVVLALPLTADTRGLIGATALASMKPGSILINVGRGGVVDEDALVTALEKGPIAGAGLDVYSTEPLPADSPLWKLPNVIMSPHISGFVAQYDERATDLFAENLRRYVAGEPLLNVVDRTRGY
;
A
#
# COMPACT_ATOMS: atom_id res chain seq x y z
N MET A 1 -23.36 17.33 27.66
CA MET A 1 -22.10 17.21 26.91
C MET A 1 -22.34 17.85 25.56
N GLU A 2 -21.42 18.66 25.07
CA GLU A 2 -21.56 19.31 23.77
C GLU A 2 -21.57 18.28 22.64
N PRO A 3 -22.38 18.48 21.59
CA PRO A 3 -22.38 17.61 20.42
C PRO A 3 -21.05 17.69 19.68
N LEU A 4 -20.60 16.56 19.14
CA LEU A 4 -19.37 16.43 18.35
C LEU A 4 -19.75 16.36 16.88
N ASN A 5 -19.41 17.41 16.12
CA ASN A 5 -19.75 17.51 14.71
C ASN A 5 -18.75 16.75 13.84
N VAL A 6 -19.23 15.74 13.13
CA VAL A 6 -18.46 14.90 12.21
C VAL A 6 -18.97 15.16 10.79
N LEU A 7 -18.08 15.54 9.88
CA LEU A 7 -18.40 15.69 8.46
C LEU A 7 -17.73 14.59 7.65
N VAL A 8 -18.52 13.85 6.87
CA VAL A 8 -18.06 12.87 5.90
C VAL A 8 -18.20 13.44 4.49
N THR A 9 -17.10 13.55 3.75
CA THR A 9 -17.11 14.15 2.41
C THR A 9 -17.07 13.12 1.27
N VAL A 10 -17.05 11.83 1.62
CA VAL A 10 -17.11 10.72 0.67
C VAL A 10 -18.57 10.23 0.57
N PRO A 11 -19.05 9.83 -0.63
CA PRO A 11 -20.44 9.38 -0.82
C PRO A 11 -20.66 7.95 -0.31
N PHE A 12 -20.61 7.78 1.01
CA PHE A 12 -20.92 6.49 1.61
C PHE A 12 -22.41 6.15 1.50
N PRO A 13 -22.77 4.86 1.38
CA PRO A 13 -24.14 4.39 1.56
C PRO A 13 -24.72 4.84 2.93
N GLU A 14 -26.02 5.16 2.96
CA GLU A 14 -26.72 5.65 4.17
C GLU A 14 -26.50 4.74 5.39
N ALA A 15 -26.56 3.43 5.19
CA ALA A 15 -26.31 2.45 6.27
C ALA A 15 -24.93 2.59 6.95
N LEU A 16 -23.91 3.05 6.22
CA LEU A 16 -22.57 3.29 6.81
C LEU A 16 -22.57 4.61 7.63
N ILE A 17 -23.30 5.61 7.21
CA ILE A 17 -23.47 6.86 7.97
C ILE A 17 -24.24 6.61 9.25
N GLU A 18 -25.35 5.85 9.18
CA GLU A 18 -26.12 5.43 10.35
C GLU A 18 -25.25 4.67 11.35
N LYS A 19 -24.45 3.70 10.88
CA LYS A 19 -23.49 2.96 11.72
C LYS A 19 -22.52 3.87 12.46
N LEU A 20 -22.04 4.95 11.84
CA LEU A 20 -21.17 5.93 12.49
C LEU A 20 -21.93 6.75 13.54
N ALA A 21 -23.17 7.15 13.27
CA ALA A 21 -24.00 7.94 14.18
C ALA A 21 -24.41 7.13 15.43
N GLU A 22 -24.61 5.82 15.31
CA GLU A 22 -24.97 4.93 16.42
C GLU A 22 -23.86 4.72 17.46
N ILE A 23 -22.60 5.09 17.15
CA ILE A 23 -21.46 4.90 18.07
C ILE A 23 -21.65 5.66 19.38
N SER A 24 -22.21 6.87 19.31
CA SER A 24 -22.47 7.67 20.51
C SER A 24 -23.57 8.72 20.25
N PRO A 25 -24.47 8.97 21.21
CA PRO A 25 -25.49 10.04 21.10
C PRO A 25 -24.86 11.44 21.05
N ARG A 26 -23.56 11.58 21.28
CA ARG A 26 -22.83 12.83 21.13
C ARG A 26 -22.48 13.15 19.68
N LEU A 27 -22.45 12.15 18.80
CA LEU A 27 -22.04 12.32 17.42
C LEU A 27 -23.17 12.91 16.58
N ASN A 28 -22.88 14.06 15.97
CA ASN A 28 -23.70 14.63 14.90
C ASN A 28 -22.99 14.37 13.58
N VAL A 29 -23.29 13.23 12.94
CA VAL A 29 -22.65 12.79 11.70
C VAL A 29 -23.42 13.35 10.50
N LEU A 30 -22.77 14.18 9.73
CA LEU A 30 -23.31 14.77 8.51
C LEU A 30 -22.52 14.27 7.31
N GLN A 31 -23.21 13.96 6.22
CA GLN A 31 -22.58 13.65 4.93
C GLN A 31 -22.82 14.80 3.95
N HIS A 32 -21.72 15.27 3.36
CA HIS A 32 -21.76 16.24 2.27
C HIS A 32 -20.63 15.92 1.31
N THR A 33 -20.96 15.30 0.18
CA THR A 33 -19.94 14.91 -0.81
C THR A 33 -19.22 16.13 -1.37
N ALA A 34 -17.89 16.13 -1.24
CA ALA A 34 -17.02 17.18 -1.76
C ALA A 34 -15.71 16.58 -2.30
N ARG A 35 -15.28 17.07 -3.44
CA ARG A 35 -14.00 16.67 -4.09
C ARG A 35 -12.93 17.74 -3.98
N THR A 36 -13.34 18.98 -3.78
CA THR A 36 -12.45 20.14 -3.61
C THR A 36 -12.84 20.93 -2.35
N ALA A 37 -11.94 21.80 -1.89
CA ALA A 37 -12.20 22.62 -0.71
C ALA A 37 -13.38 23.61 -0.91
N GLU A 38 -13.60 24.07 -2.14
CA GLU A 38 -14.67 25.01 -2.51
C GLU A 38 -16.06 24.39 -2.44
N GLU A 39 -16.14 23.06 -2.55
CA GLU A 39 -17.40 22.31 -2.44
C GLU A 39 -17.81 22.03 -0.99
N LEU A 40 -16.96 22.34 -0.02
CA LEU A 40 -17.27 22.13 1.40
C LEU A 40 -18.39 23.05 1.88
N PRO A 41 -19.32 22.57 2.74
CA PRO A 41 -20.45 23.35 3.20
C PRO A 41 -19.98 24.46 4.18
N SER A 42 -20.75 25.54 4.30
CA SER A 42 -20.45 26.64 5.22
C SER A 42 -20.39 26.21 6.71
N THR A 43 -20.99 25.08 7.04
CA THR A 43 -20.95 24.44 8.37
C THR A 43 -19.59 23.83 8.70
N ILE A 44 -18.64 23.78 7.75
CA ILE A 44 -17.27 23.25 7.97
C ILE A 44 -16.56 23.93 9.15
N LYS A 45 -16.87 25.18 9.43
CA LYS A 45 -16.33 25.93 10.57
C LYS A 45 -16.71 25.36 11.95
N GLU A 46 -17.79 24.57 12.02
CA GLU A 46 -18.32 23.96 13.26
C GLU A 46 -17.87 22.50 13.41
N VAL A 47 -17.14 21.96 12.40
CA VAL A 47 -16.71 20.58 12.36
C VAL A 47 -15.50 20.36 13.25
N GLU A 48 -15.56 19.31 14.08
CA GLU A 48 -14.47 18.86 14.93
C GLU A 48 -13.71 17.68 14.32
N VAL A 49 -14.43 16.79 13.60
CA VAL A 49 -13.87 15.62 12.93
C VAL A 49 -14.26 15.63 11.45
N LEU A 50 -13.27 15.52 10.57
CA LEU A 50 -13.45 15.50 9.12
C LEU A 50 -13.00 14.16 8.53
N TYR A 51 -13.90 13.45 7.84
CA TYR A 51 -13.55 12.31 7.00
C TYR A 51 -13.46 12.75 5.55
N VAL A 52 -12.30 12.57 4.90
CA VAL A 52 -12.03 13.17 3.60
C VAL A 52 -11.18 12.30 2.68
N SER A 53 -11.43 12.40 1.37
CA SER A 53 -10.51 11.85 0.36
C SER A 53 -9.51 12.91 -0.13
N GLN A 54 -9.99 14.09 -0.58
CA GLN A 54 -9.16 15.13 -1.19
C GLN A 54 -9.55 16.56 -0.78
N ALA A 55 -10.80 16.79 -0.35
CA ALA A 55 -11.34 18.12 -0.06
C ALA A 55 -10.86 18.67 1.29
N LEU A 56 -9.57 18.99 1.41
CA LEU A 56 -9.02 19.59 2.63
C LEU A 56 -9.28 21.10 2.66
N PRO A 57 -9.90 21.62 3.75
CA PRO A 57 -10.11 23.05 3.94
C PRO A 57 -8.83 23.79 4.29
N ALA A 58 -8.82 25.10 4.07
CA ALA A 58 -7.79 25.97 4.64
C ALA A 58 -7.90 25.99 6.18
N PRO A 59 -6.78 26.14 6.91
CA PRO A 59 -6.78 26.19 8.37
C PRO A 59 -7.76 27.22 8.97
N GLU A 60 -7.85 28.40 8.36
CA GLU A 60 -8.69 29.50 8.81
C GLU A 60 -10.19 29.20 8.69
N ALA A 61 -10.56 28.29 7.79
CA ALA A 61 -11.95 27.89 7.58
C ALA A 61 -12.46 26.89 8.64
N THR A 62 -11.55 26.32 9.46
CA THR A 62 -11.85 25.22 10.38
C THR A 62 -11.30 25.42 11.79
N PRO A 63 -11.75 26.45 12.51
CA PRO A 63 -11.19 26.82 13.82
C PRO A 63 -11.43 25.74 14.92
N HIS A 64 -12.41 24.87 14.73
CA HIS A 64 -12.77 23.80 15.66
C HIS A 64 -12.25 22.43 15.26
N LEU A 65 -11.64 22.27 14.07
CA LEU A 65 -11.16 20.98 13.60
C LEU A 65 -10.02 20.44 14.46
N ARG A 66 -10.16 19.21 14.93
CA ARG A 66 -9.20 18.51 15.77
C ARG A 66 -8.62 17.27 15.10
N TRP A 67 -9.42 16.60 14.28
CA TRP A 67 -9.02 15.35 13.67
C TRP A 67 -9.52 15.23 12.23
N VAL A 68 -8.62 14.77 11.35
CA VAL A 68 -8.91 14.40 9.96
C VAL A 68 -8.64 12.91 9.77
N GLN A 69 -9.67 12.16 9.39
CA GLN A 69 -9.53 10.79 8.90
C GLN A 69 -9.43 10.80 7.38
N LEU A 70 -8.36 10.29 6.85
CA LEU A 70 -8.16 10.15 5.41
C LEU A 70 -8.82 8.88 4.89
N HIS A 71 -9.42 8.97 3.71
CA HIS A 71 -10.04 7.82 3.03
C HIS A 71 -9.00 6.87 2.44
N TYR A 72 -7.76 7.32 2.22
CA TYR A 72 -6.66 6.53 1.66
C TYR A 72 -5.52 6.34 2.65
N ALA A 73 -4.67 5.32 2.40
CA ALA A 73 -3.48 5.10 3.20
C ALA A 73 -2.32 6.04 2.84
N GLY A 74 -2.24 6.48 1.58
CA GLY A 74 -1.14 7.31 1.08
C GLY A 74 -1.27 8.77 1.47
N MET A 75 -0.15 9.37 1.86
CA MET A 75 -0.05 10.77 2.29
C MET A 75 0.46 11.72 1.20
N ASP A 76 0.82 11.20 0.04
CA ASP A 76 1.55 11.91 -1.01
C ASP A 76 0.92 13.26 -1.43
N ARG A 77 -0.42 13.38 -1.34
CA ARG A 77 -1.16 14.59 -1.72
C ARG A 77 -1.40 15.57 -0.57
N ILE A 78 -1.09 15.18 0.66
CA ILE A 78 -1.51 15.88 1.88
C ILE A 78 -0.31 16.42 2.65
N ILE A 79 0.84 15.80 2.48
CA ILE A 79 2.06 16.08 3.25
C ILE A 79 2.50 17.56 3.17
N GLU A 80 2.17 18.27 2.07
CA GLU A 80 2.49 19.68 1.87
C GLU A 80 1.31 20.61 2.18
N HIS A 81 0.13 20.07 2.50
CA HIS A 81 -1.06 20.87 2.74
C HIS A 81 -0.93 21.71 4.04
N PRO A 82 -1.30 23.03 4.07
CA PRO A 82 -1.17 23.88 5.24
C PRO A 82 -1.84 23.33 6.49
N LEU A 83 -3.00 22.67 6.37
CA LEU A 83 -3.68 22.04 7.48
C LEU A 83 -2.82 20.94 8.15
N PHE A 84 -2.01 20.23 7.36
CA PHE A 84 -1.08 19.22 7.89
C PHE A 84 0.21 19.85 8.41
N THR A 85 0.77 20.84 7.72
CA THR A 85 2.10 21.38 8.04
C THR A 85 2.09 22.47 9.12
N SER A 86 0.97 23.21 9.27
CA SER A 86 0.91 24.45 10.06
C SER A 86 -0.10 24.43 11.22
N THR A 87 -0.73 23.27 11.51
CA THR A 87 -1.69 23.13 12.61
C THR A 87 -1.39 21.91 13.48
N ASP A 88 -2.04 21.81 14.65
CA ASP A 88 -1.96 20.62 15.53
C ASP A 88 -3.07 19.59 15.25
N VAL A 89 -3.82 19.74 14.16
CA VAL A 89 -4.87 18.79 13.76
C VAL A 89 -4.27 17.38 13.56
N VAL A 90 -4.84 16.39 14.23
CA VAL A 90 -4.40 15.00 14.11
C VAL A 90 -4.85 14.45 12.76
N PHE A 91 -3.98 13.74 12.07
CA PHE A 91 -4.33 13.01 10.83
C PHE A 91 -4.21 11.52 11.07
N THR A 92 -5.20 10.76 10.61
CA THR A 92 -5.17 9.30 10.57
C THR A 92 -5.43 8.80 9.16
N SER A 93 -4.83 7.69 8.79
CA SER A 93 -4.98 7.09 7.45
C SER A 93 -5.75 5.76 7.51
N THR A 94 -6.17 5.25 6.35
CA THR A 94 -6.77 3.91 6.23
C THR A 94 -5.72 2.81 6.00
N SER A 95 -4.49 2.99 6.49
CA SER A 95 -3.49 1.91 6.44
C SER A 95 -4.03 0.62 7.07
N GLY A 96 -3.68 -0.54 6.50
CA GLY A 96 -4.12 -1.85 6.99
C GLY A 96 -5.35 -2.42 6.29
N ILE A 97 -6.32 -1.61 5.83
CA ILE A 97 -7.53 -2.13 5.17
C ILE A 97 -7.25 -2.82 3.82
N HIS A 98 -6.14 -2.48 3.19
CA HIS A 98 -5.71 -2.97 1.87
C HIS A 98 -4.86 -4.24 1.95
N ALA A 99 -4.36 -4.60 3.13
CA ALA A 99 -3.28 -5.58 3.30
C ALA A 99 -3.61 -6.92 2.63
N VAL A 100 -4.83 -7.44 2.80
CA VAL A 100 -5.26 -8.72 2.24
C VAL A 100 -5.26 -8.69 0.71
N ALA A 101 -5.94 -7.72 0.11
CA ALA A 101 -6.05 -7.64 -1.35
C ALA A 101 -4.68 -7.47 -2.03
N VAL A 102 -3.85 -6.59 -1.48
CA VAL A 102 -2.48 -6.38 -2.01
C VAL A 102 -1.64 -7.64 -1.85
N ALA A 103 -1.75 -8.35 -0.73
CA ALA A 103 -0.99 -9.58 -0.52
C ALA A 103 -1.44 -10.70 -1.47
N GLU A 104 -2.75 -10.85 -1.71
CA GLU A 104 -3.30 -11.77 -2.70
C GLU A 104 -2.80 -11.42 -4.12
N TYR A 105 -2.80 -10.14 -4.49
CA TYR A 105 -2.24 -9.69 -5.77
C TYR A 105 -0.76 -10.05 -5.89
N VAL A 106 0.06 -9.81 -4.85
CA VAL A 106 1.47 -10.18 -4.84
C VAL A 106 1.66 -11.68 -5.08
N LEU A 107 0.90 -12.52 -4.37
CA LEU A 107 0.97 -13.97 -4.56
C LEU A 107 0.49 -14.39 -5.96
N ALA A 108 -0.56 -13.75 -6.50
CA ALA A 108 -1.01 -14.00 -7.88
C ALA A 108 0.10 -13.71 -8.89
N VAL A 109 0.83 -12.60 -8.73
CA VAL A 109 1.98 -12.23 -9.58
C VAL A 109 3.12 -13.24 -9.44
N ILE A 110 3.48 -13.63 -8.21
CA ILE A 110 4.50 -14.66 -7.95
C ILE A 110 4.15 -15.96 -8.67
N LEU A 111 2.91 -16.43 -8.47
CA LEU A 111 2.43 -17.67 -9.11
C LEU A 111 2.36 -17.54 -10.63
N ALA A 112 1.97 -16.40 -11.16
CA ALA A 112 1.95 -16.16 -12.59
C ALA A 112 3.35 -16.30 -13.22
N PHE A 113 4.39 -15.77 -12.59
CA PHE A 113 5.76 -15.96 -13.06
C PHE A 113 6.26 -17.40 -12.86
N ALA A 114 6.00 -18.00 -11.69
CA ALA A 114 6.40 -19.37 -11.39
C ALA A 114 5.82 -20.38 -12.40
N HIS A 115 4.57 -20.19 -12.79
CA HIS A 115 3.84 -21.01 -13.75
C HIS A 115 3.93 -20.53 -15.21
N ARG A 116 4.79 -19.54 -15.53
CA ARG A 116 5.00 -19.04 -16.89
C ARG A 116 3.73 -18.50 -17.57
N LEU A 117 2.74 -18.01 -16.82
CA LEU A 117 1.48 -17.51 -17.39
C LEU A 117 1.66 -16.39 -18.42
N PRO A 118 2.55 -15.39 -18.22
CA PRO A 118 2.77 -14.36 -19.24
C PRO A 118 3.16 -14.94 -20.61
N LEU A 119 4.02 -15.95 -20.61
CA LEU A 119 4.43 -16.64 -21.83
C LEU A 119 3.28 -17.41 -22.46
N MET A 120 2.47 -18.13 -21.65
CA MET A 120 1.28 -18.83 -22.13
C MET A 120 0.24 -17.89 -22.75
N PHE A 121 0.05 -16.70 -22.16
CA PHE A 121 -0.84 -15.67 -22.73
C PHE A 121 -0.33 -15.14 -24.07
N THR A 122 0.97 -14.96 -24.24
CA THR A 122 1.59 -14.58 -25.53
C THR A 122 1.34 -15.65 -26.58
N ASP A 123 1.59 -16.92 -26.27
CA ASP A 123 1.38 -18.03 -27.18
C ASP A 123 -0.12 -18.24 -27.50
N LYS A 124 -1.01 -18.04 -26.53
CA LYS A 124 -2.46 -18.02 -26.76
C LYS A 124 -2.86 -16.92 -27.75
N ALA A 125 -2.33 -15.71 -27.62
CA ALA A 125 -2.65 -14.57 -28.49
C ALA A 125 -2.23 -14.84 -29.96
N SER A 126 -1.15 -15.61 -30.16
CA SER A 126 -0.66 -16.03 -31.49
C SER A 126 -1.20 -17.40 -31.96
N ALA A 127 -2.18 -17.98 -31.23
CA ALA A 127 -2.73 -19.32 -31.52
C ALA A 127 -1.63 -20.40 -31.67
N THR A 128 -0.57 -20.29 -30.89
CA THR A 128 0.60 -21.17 -30.93
C THR A 128 0.48 -22.26 -29.89
N TRP A 129 0.64 -23.55 -30.32
CA TRP A 129 0.83 -24.70 -29.44
C TRP A 129 2.28 -25.18 -29.54
N PRO A 130 3.20 -24.77 -28.61
CA PRO A 130 4.62 -25.05 -28.75
C PRO A 130 4.93 -26.56 -28.69
N LYS A 131 5.83 -27.03 -29.58
CA LYS A 131 6.28 -28.41 -29.56
C LYS A 131 7.19 -28.72 -28.37
N ASP A 132 7.95 -27.72 -27.95
CA ASP A 132 8.87 -27.69 -26.82
C ASP A 132 8.20 -27.28 -25.48
N ARG A 133 6.87 -27.43 -25.36
CA ARG A 133 6.08 -26.96 -24.23
C ARG A 133 6.57 -27.43 -22.86
N TRP A 134 7.14 -28.62 -22.77
CA TRP A 134 7.64 -29.19 -21.53
C TRP A 134 8.84 -28.42 -20.97
N GLU A 135 9.72 -27.96 -21.83
CA GLU A 135 10.89 -27.14 -21.49
C GLU A 135 10.49 -25.67 -21.36
N ARG A 136 9.70 -25.17 -22.31
CA ARG A 136 9.25 -23.79 -22.41
C ARG A 136 8.42 -23.34 -21.21
N TYR A 137 7.54 -24.20 -20.70
CA TYR A 137 6.67 -23.91 -19.57
C TYR A 137 7.08 -24.64 -18.28
N ALA A 138 8.32 -25.10 -18.20
CA ALA A 138 8.81 -25.70 -16.97
C ALA A 138 8.56 -24.78 -15.77
N VAL A 139 7.82 -25.30 -14.80
CA VAL A 139 7.41 -24.56 -13.60
C VAL A 139 8.57 -24.48 -12.62
N SER A 140 8.73 -23.33 -12.00
CA SER A 140 9.57 -23.17 -10.81
C SER A 140 8.65 -23.17 -9.58
N GLU A 141 8.65 -24.26 -8.81
CA GLU A 141 7.84 -24.29 -7.59
C GLU A 141 8.24 -23.16 -6.63
N VAL A 142 7.24 -22.52 -6.02
CA VAL A 142 7.50 -21.44 -5.03
C VAL A 142 7.88 -21.98 -3.67
N ARG A 143 7.57 -23.27 -3.40
CA ARG A 143 7.97 -23.95 -2.17
C ARG A 143 9.50 -23.96 -2.04
N GLY A 144 10.01 -23.48 -0.89
CA GLY A 144 11.45 -23.35 -0.65
C GLY A 144 12.13 -22.14 -1.31
N ALA A 145 11.44 -21.44 -2.20
CA ALA A 145 11.95 -20.18 -2.74
C ALA A 145 11.99 -19.08 -1.66
N THR A 146 12.92 -18.15 -1.80
CA THR A 146 13.09 -17.05 -0.84
C THR A 146 12.33 -15.81 -1.30
N LEU A 147 11.36 -15.38 -0.50
CA LEU A 147 10.66 -14.11 -0.65
C LEU A 147 11.31 -13.05 0.22
N GLY A 148 11.79 -12.00 -0.39
CA GLY A 148 12.29 -10.81 0.29
C GLY A 148 11.25 -9.70 0.29
N ILE A 149 10.95 -9.12 1.46
CA ILE A 149 9.96 -8.06 1.63
C ILE A 149 10.67 -6.80 2.08
N VAL A 150 10.66 -5.76 1.25
CA VAL A 150 11.19 -4.43 1.56
C VAL A 150 10.05 -3.54 2.03
N GLY A 151 9.98 -3.31 3.34
CA GLY A 151 8.85 -2.67 4.02
C GLY A 151 7.97 -3.69 4.74
N TYR A 152 8.24 -3.89 6.04
CA TYR A 152 7.50 -4.86 6.87
C TYR A 152 6.44 -4.14 7.72
N GLY A 153 5.49 -3.47 7.03
CA GLY A 153 4.25 -2.90 7.56
C GLY A 153 3.07 -3.85 7.31
N SER A 154 1.83 -3.37 7.41
CA SER A 154 0.59 -4.18 7.28
C SER A 154 0.56 -5.06 6.01
N ILE A 155 0.90 -4.50 4.84
CA ILE A 155 0.97 -5.24 3.58
C ILE A 155 2.07 -6.31 3.63
N GLY A 156 3.29 -5.92 4.00
CA GLY A 156 4.43 -6.85 4.03
C GLY A 156 4.23 -8.01 4.98
N ARG A 157 3.56 -7.79 6.11
CA ARG A 157 3.23 -8.83 7.11
C ARG A 157 2.19 -9.80 6.57
N GLU A 158 1.18 -9.32 5.86
CA GLU A 158 0.18 -10.21 5.25
C GLU A 158 0.77 -11.00 4.07
N VAL A 159 1.62 -10.37 3.26
CA VAL A 159 2.40 -11.07 2.23
C VAL A 159 3.26 -12.19 2.85
N ALA A 160 3.91 -11.92 3.99
CA ALA A 160 4.71 -12.93 4.70
C ALA A 160 3.87 -14.12 5.16
N ARG A 161 2.69 -13.84 5.76
CA ARG A 161 1.76 -14.88 6.23
C ARG A 161 1.29 -15.80 5.09
N LEU A 162 0.91 -15.21 3.95
CA LEU A 162 0.49 -15.99 2.78
C LEU A 162 1.69 -16.77 2.19
N ALA A 163 2.85 -16.15 2.05
CA ALA A 163 4.04 -16.80 1.53
C ALA A 163 4.49 -18.01 2.39
N GLN A 164 4.39 -17.89 3.71
CA GLN A 164 4.68 -18.98 4.64
C GLN A 164 3.73 -20.17 4.38
N ALA A 165 2.45 -19.92 4.12
CA ALA A 165 1.47 -20.98 3.79
C ALA A 165 1.82 -21.71 2.48
N PHE A 166 2.49 -21.02 1.53
CA PHE A 166 3.04 -21.64 0.32
C PHE A 166 4.39 -22.33 0.54
N GLY A 167 4.91 -22.34 1.75
CA GLY A 167 6.19 -22.95 2.09
C GLY A 167 7.41 -22.19 1.59
N MET A 168 7.28 -20.88 1.35
CA MET A 168 8.39 -19.99 1.00
C MET A 168 9.19 -19.62 2.26
N ARG A 169 10.49 -19.36 2.08
CA ARG A 169 11.33 -18.71 3.10
C ARG A 169 11.08 -17.21 3.03
N VAL A 170 10.88 -16.56 4.16
CA VAL A 170 10.61 -15.12 4.21
C VAL A 170 11.80 -14.39 4.85
N LEU A 171 12.27 -13.36 4.14
CA LEU A 171 13.23 -12.37 4.64
C LEU A 171 12.57 -10.99 4.57
N ALA A 172 12.90 -10.10 5.49
CA ALA A 172 12.33 -8.75 5.49
C ALA A 172 13.41 -7.66 5.65
N VAL A 173 13.10 -6.46 5.16
CA VAL A 173 13.86 -5.23 5.46
C VAL A 173 12.94 -4.29 6.22
N LYS A 174 13.38 -3.81 7.38
CA LYS A 174 12.66 -2.81 8.19
C LYS A 174 13.62 -1.71 8.61
N ARG A 175 13.13 -0.46 8.66
CA ARG A 175 13.95 0.70 9.05
C ARG A 175 14.32 0.66 10.53
N ASP A 176 13.33 0.45 11.38
CA ASP A 176 13.51 0.36 12.82
C ASP A 176 13.41 -1.11 13.27
N LEU A 177 14.55 -1.64 13.75
CA LEU A 177 14.66 -3.01 14.25
C LEU A 177 14.39 -3.12 15.76
N ARG A 178 14.16 -2.00 16.45
CA ARG A 178 13.85 -1.98 17.89
C ARG A 178 12.35 -2.09 18.15
N HIS A 179 11.54 -1.67 17.17
CA HIS A 179 10.08 -1.72 17.24
C HIS A 179 9.57 -2.63 16.12
N LEU A 180 9.48 -3.93 16.43
CA LEU A 180 9.09 -4.95 15.45
C LEU A 180 7.57 -5.16 15.44
N ASP A 181 6.89 -4.91 16.53
CA ASP A 181 5.44 -5.04 16.63
C ASP A 181 4.70 -4.09 15.69
N ASP A 182 3.52 -4.49 15.28
CA ASP A 182 2.60 -3.68 14.48
C ASP A 182 1.46 -3.19 15.40
N GLU A 183 1.43 -1.88 15.64
CA GLU A 183 0.41 -1.22 16.47
C GLU A 183 -0.70 -0.58 15.61
N GLY A 184 -0.60 -0.72 14.29
CA GLY A 184 -1.58 -0.20 13.34
C GLY A 184 -2.85 -1.05 13.26
N TYR A 185 -3.83 -0.53 12.53
CA TYR A 185 -5.04 -1.29 12.24
C TYR A 185 -4.73 -2.49 11.33
N SER A 186 -5.28 -3.64 11.68
CA SER A 186 -5.25 -4.84 10.87
C SER A 186 -6.60 -5.55 10.89
N LEU A 187 -6.93 -6.24 9.80
CA LEU A 187 -8.11 -7.10 9.78
C LEU A 187 -7.88 -8.32 10.67
N PRO A 188 -8.90 -8.81 11.39
CA PRO A 188 -8.76 -9.97 12.26
C PRO A 188 -8.20 -11.20 11.53
N GLY A 189 -7.21 -11.87 12.14
CA GLY A 189 -6.59 -13.08 11.59
C GLY A 189 -5.63 -12.84 10.42
N THR A 190 -5.20 -11.59 10.20
CA THR A 190 -4.26 -11.23 9.14
C THR A 190 -2.93 -10.73 9.71
N GLY A 191 -1.91 -10.68 8.84
CA GLY A 191 -0.60 -10.14 9.17
C GLY A 191 0.27 -11.03 10.04
N ASP A 192 1.27 -10.39 10.62
CA ASP A 192 2.26 -10.98 11.52
C ASP A 192 2.62 -9.92 12.59
N PRO A 193 1.75 -9.72 13.59
CA PRO A 193 1.83 -8.56 14.49
C PRO A 193 3.16 -8.48 15.27
N HIS A 194 3.79 -9.61 15.56
CA HIS A 194 5.04 -9.67 16.33
C HIS A 194 6.29 -9.93 15.48
N ALA A 195 6.16 -9.90 14.13
CA ALA A 195 7.26 -10.16 13.19
C ALA A 195 7.98 -11.49 13.42
N GLU A 196 7.22 -12.56 13.63
CA GLU A 196 7.72 -13.92 13.92
C GLU A 196 7.93 -14.77 12.65
N ILE A 197 7.35 -14.35 11.50
CA ILE A 197 7.42 -15.11 10.25
C ILE A 197 8.77 -14.98 9.54
N PRO A 198 9.41 -13.79 9.43
CA PRO A 198 10.67 -13.68 8.73
C PRO A 198 11.80 -14.44 9.46
N GLU A 199 12.51 -15.33 8.73
CA GLU A 199 13.72 -15.98 9.27
C GLU A 199 14.77 -14.96 9.68
N ARG A 200 14.78 -13.80 9.01
CA ARG A 200 15.68 -12.69 9.31
C ARG A 200 15.11 -11.35 8.86
N ILE A 201 15.29 -10.34 9.70
CA ILE A 201 14.96 -8.94 9.37
C ILE A 201 16.26 -8.15 9.25
N TYR A 202 16.44 -7.50 8.11
CA TYR A 202 17.62 -6.73 7.76
C TYR A 202 17.38 -5.22 7.97
N PRO A 203 18.41 -4.46 8.42
CA PRO A 203 18.36 -3.01 8.34
C PRO A 203 18.49 -2.54 6.88
N VAL A 204 17.98 -1.34 6.57
CA VAL A 204 18.04 -0.78 5.21
C VAL A 204 19.48 -0.73 4.64
N LYS A 205 20.48 -0.45 5.48
CA LYS A 205 21.91 -0.44 5.08
C LYS A 205 22.41 -1.78 4.55
N ALA A 206 21.73 -2.89 4.87
CA ALA A 206 22.08 -4.23 4.40
C ALA A 206 21.26 -4.66 3.16
N LEU A 207 20.50 -3.74 2.53
CA LEU A 207 19.61 -4.03 1.40
C LEU A 207 20.29 -4.84 0.29
N ARG A 208 21.51 -4.48 -0.10
CA ARG A 208 22.22 -5.19 -1.18
C ARG A 208 22.57 -6.63 -0.82
N SER A 209 22.90 -6.92 0.44
CA SER A 209 23.14 -8.29 0.89
C SER A 209 21.84 -9.10 0.91
N PHE A 210 20.76 -8.47 1.37
CA PHE A 210 19.42 -9.05 1.36
C PHE A 210 18.95 -9.40 -0.07
N LEU A 211 19.10 -8.48 -1.04
CA LEU A 211 18.67 -8.69 -2.43
C LEU A 211 19.33 -9.91 -3.10
N LYS A 212 20.57 -10.24 -2.72
CA LYS A 212 21.30 -11.40 -3.25
C LYS A 212 20.71 -12.75 -2.84
N GLU A 213 19.90 -12.78 -1.78
CA GLU A 213 19.33 -14.01 -1.22
C GLU A 213 17.93 -14.32 -1.78
N CYS A 214 17.27 -13.32 -2.41
CA CYS A 214 15.86 -13.36 -2.72
C CYS A 214 15.58 -13.83 -4.16
N ASP A 215 14.69 -14.80 -4.32
CA ASP A 215 14.15 -15.22 -5.62
C ASP A 215 13.03 -14.28 -6.08
N TYR A 216 12.25 -13.77 -5.13
CA TYR A 216 11.21 -12.78 -5.31
C TYR A 216 11.46 -11.62 -4.36
N VAL A 217 11.31 -10.37 -4.83
CA VAL A 217 11.45 -9.17 -4.01
C VAL A 217 10.19 -8.34 -4.11
N VAL A 218 9.54 -8.09 -2.98
CA VAL A 218 8.33 -7.26 -2.87
C VAL A 218 8.67 -5.94 -2.22
N LEU A 219 8.26 -4.84 -2.87
CA LEU A 219 8.37 -3.49 -2.34
C LEU A 219 7.00 -3.03 -1.84
N ALA A 220 6.89 -2.82 -0.52
CA ALA A 220 5.68 -2.33 0.17
C ALA A 220 6.04 -1.12 1.04
N LEU A 221 6.69 -0.13 0.44
CA LEU A 221 7.21 1.08 1.09
C LEU A 221 6.39 2.31 0.71
N PRO A 222 6.19 3.27 1.63
CA PRO A 222 5.76 4.61 1.28
C PRO A 222 6.88 5.35 0.51
N LEU A 223 6.50 6.37 -0.27
CA LEU A 223 7.46 7.25 -0.92
C LEU A 223 7.83 8.38 0.04
N THR A 224 9.09 8.45 0.39
CA THR A 224 9.70 9.48 1.23
C THR A 224 11.04 9.91 0.63
N ALA A 225 11.67 10.93 1.19
CA ALA A 225 13.01 11.33 0.77
C ALA A 225 14.02 10.16 0.87
N ASP A 226 13.88 9.30 1.90
CA ASP A 226 14.79 8.16 2.13
C ASP A 226 14.50 6.96 1.21
N THR A 227 13.27 6.82 0.68
CA THR A 227 12.87 5.67 -0.14
C THR A 227 12.82 5.97 -1.62
N ARG A 228 12.87 7.24 -2.01
CA ARG A 228 12.93 7.66 -3.41
C ARG A 228 14.17 7.11 -4.10
N GLY A 229 13.97 6.34 -5.18
CA GLY A 229 15.06 5.71 -5.95
C GLY A 229 15.87 4.68 -5.15
N LEU A 230 15.35 4.17 -4.04
CA LEU A 230 16.02 3.15 -3.21
C LEU A 230 16.44 1.93 -4.02
N ILE A 231 15.62 1.54 -4.99
CA ILE A 231 15.88 0.44 -5.92
C ILE A 231 16.36 1.04 -7.25
N GLY A 232 17.58 1.56 -7.25
CA GLY A 232 18.27 2.03 -8.45
C GLY A 232 19.17 0.96 -9.08
N ALA A 233 19.95 1.33 -10.10
CA ALA A 233 20.77 0.43 -10.88
C ALA A 233 21.68 -0.50 -10.04
N THR A 234 22.29 0.02 -8.97
CA THR A 234 23.15 -0.76 -8.08
C THR A 234 22.39 -1.81 -7.28
N ALA A 235 21.18 -1.48 -6.82
CA ALA A 235 20.31 -2.42 -6.11
C ALA A 235 19.82 -3.52 -7.06
N LEU A 236 19.34 -3.14 -8.25
CA LEU A 236 18.89 -4.07 -9.29
C LEU A 236 20.02 -5.02 -9.72
N ALA A 237 21.24 -4.51 -9.92
CA ALA A 237 22.40 -5.34 -10.25
C ALA A 237 22.83 -6.28 -9.10
N SER A 238 22.37 -6.02 -7.88
CA SER A 238 22.65 -6.88 -6.71
C SER A 238 21.61 -7.98 -6.51
N MET A 239 20.51 -7.95 -7.28
CA MET A 239 19.47 -8.97 -7.21
C MET A 239 19.98 -10.31 -7.74
N LYS A 240 19.42 -11.41 -7.24
CA LYS A 240 19.77 -12.75 -7.68
C LYS A 240 19.42 -12.94 -9.15
N PRO A 241 20.31 -13.54 -9.97
CA PRO A 241 19.97 -13.86 -11.35
C PRO A 241 18.69 -14.71 -11.45
N GLY A 242 17.78 -14.28 -12.32
CA GLY A 242 16.46 -14.92 -12.49
C GLY A 242 15.40 -14.51 -11.50
N SER A 243 15.69 -13.60 -10.58
CA SER A 243 14.72 -13.10 -9.60
C SER A 243 13.63 -12.20 -10.23
N ILE A 244 12.53 -12.05 -9.49
CA ILE A 244 11.37 -11.22 -9.87
C ILE A 244 11.24 -10.07 -8.89
N LEU A 245 11.06 -8.84 -9.40
CA LEU A 245 10.74 -7.65 -8.60
C LEU A 245 9.24 -7.38 -8.65
N ILE A 246 8.61 -7.12 -7.50
CA ILE A 246 7.19 -6.77 -7.42
C ILE A 246 7.05 -5.45 -6.65
N ASN A 247 6.46 -4.43 -7.28
CA ASN A 247 6.25 -3.15 -6.63
C ASN A 247 4.74 -2.87 -6.44
N VAL A 248 4.31 -2.89 -5.19
CA VAL A 248 2.95 -2.56 -4.74
C VAL A 248 2.93 -1.39 -3.76
N GLY A 249 4.05 -0.69 -3.60
CA GLY A 249 4.20 0.46 -2.73
C GLY A 249 3.98 1.78 -3.47
N ARG A 250 5.05 2.34 -4.03
CA ARG A 250 5.02 3.56 -4.85
C ARG A 250 6.04 3.45 -5.98
N GLY A 251 5.69 3.97 -7.16
CA GLY A 251 6.56 3.92 -8.34
C GLY A 251 7.90 4.57 -8.12
N GLY A 252 7.92 5.76 -7.51
CA GLY A 252 9.16 6.50 -7.25
C GLY A 252 10.17 5.84 -6.29
N VAL A 253 9.84 4.68 -5.70
CA VAL A 253 10.80 3.85 -4.94
C VAL A 253 11.81 3.18 -5.86
N VAL A 254 11.42 2.94 -7.12
CA VAL A 254 12.25 2.31 -8.15
C VAL A 254 12.68 3.37 -9.16
N ASP A 255 13.93 3.32 -9.58
CA ASP A 255 14.41 4.01 -10.78
C ASP A 255 13.90 3.23 -12.00
N GLU A 256 12.90 3.76 -12.69
CA GLU A 256 12.24 3.07 -13.80
C GLU A 256 13.17 2.86 -15.02
N ASP A 257 14.07 3.80 -15.32
CA ASP A 257 15.02 3.65 -16.41
C ASP A 257 16.04 2.53 -16.11
N ALA A 258 16.50 2.48 -14.87
CA ALA A 258 17.35 1.40 -14.40
C ALA A 258 16.60 0.05 -14.40
N LEU A 259 15.30 0.04 -14.04
CA LEU A 259 14.46 -1.16 -14.09
C LEU A 259 14.30 -1.68 -15.53
N VAL A 260 13.96 -0.82 -16.47
CA VAL A 260 13.87 -1.19 -17.90
C VAL A 260 15.18 -1.81 -18.38
N THR A 261 16.31 -1.17 -18.08
CA THR A 261 17.64 -1.71 -18.42
C THR A 261 17.89 -3.08 -17.79
N ALA A 262 17.50 -3.26 -16.53
CA ALA A 262 17.67 -4.52 -15.79
C ALA A 262 16.77 -5.64 -16.35
N LEU A 263 15.57 -5.32 -16.82
CA LEU A 263 14.63 -6.25 -17.45
C LEU A 263 15.08 -6.69 -18.86
N GLU A 264 15.72 -5.80 -19.62
CA GLU A 264 16.21 -6.09 -20.96
C GLU A 264 17.54 -6.84 -20.97
N LYS A 265 18.46 -6.48 -20.07
CA LYS A 265 19.88 -6.88 -20.13
C LYS A 265 20.46 -7.33 -18.79
N GLY A 266 19.71 -7.13 -17.72
CA GLY A 266 20.20 -7.35 -16.37
C GLY A 266 19.88 -8.74 -15.79
N PRO A 267 20.10 -8.91 -14.50
CA PRO A 267 19.95 -10.20 -13.84
C PRO A 267 18.48 -10.62 -13.62
N ILE A 268 17.53 -9.67 -13.54
CA ILE A 268 16.16 -9.98 -13.17
C ILE A 268 15.36 -10.56 -14.33
N ALA A 269 14.57 -11.59 -14.06
CA ALA A 269 13.78 -12.28 -15.09
C ALA A 269 12.46 -11.59 -15.40
N GLY A 270 11.94 -10.76 -14.51
CA GLY A 270 10.68 -10.04 -14.72
C GLY A 270 10.32 -9.10 -13.59
N ALA A 271 9.24 -8.36 -13.78
CA ALA A 271 8.67 -7.49 -12.77
C ALA A 271 7.13 -7.54 -12.76
N GLY A 272 6.54 -7.39 -11.56
CA GLY A 272 5.14 -7.12 -11.34
C GLY A 272 4.97 -5.69 -10.82
N LEU A 273 4.27 -4.84 -11.55
CA LEU A 273 4.16 -3.41 -11.23
C LEU A 273 2.69 -3.01 -11.11
N ASP A 274 2.29 -2.57 -9.92
CA ASP A 274 0.97 -1.94 -9.70
C ASP A 274 1.09 -0.41 -9.71
N VAL A 275 2.30 0.12 -9.51
CA VAL A 275 2.58 1.55 -9.34
C VAL A 275 3.74 2.02 -10.22
N TYR A 276 3.72 3.29 -10.63
CA TYR A 276 4.65 3.87 -11.60
C TYR A 276 5.16 5.23 -11.12
N SER A 277 6.30 5.68 -11.65
CA SER A 277 6.87 6.99 -11.33
C SER A 277 5.97 8.14 -11.79
N THR A 278 5.25 7.94 -12.89
CA THR A 278 4.23 8.86 -13.40
C THR A 278 2.93 8.09 -13.60
N GLU A 279 1.86 8.56 -12.98
CA GLU A 279 0.52 7.98 -13.10
C GLU A 279 -0.50 9.03 -13.57
N PRO A 280 -1.29 8.73 -14.63
CA PRO A 280 -1.29 7.51 -15.46
C PRO A 280 0.03 7.28 -16.20
N LEU A 281 0.40 5.98 -16.38
CA LEU A 281 1.62 5.63 -17.13
C LEU A 281 1.55 6.15 -18.56
N PRO A 282 2.54 6.94 -19.03
CA PRO A 282 2.57 7.47 -20.38
C PRO A 282 2.49 6.37 -21.45
N ALA A 283 1.78 6.65 -22.55
CA ALA A 283 1.57 5.69 -23.64
C ALA A 283 2.85 5.28 -24.37
N ASP A 284 3.89 6.08 -24.29
CA ASP A 284 5.22 5.84 -24.88
C ASP A 284 6.20 5.13 -23.93
N SER A 285 5.79 4.84 -22.70
CA SER A 285 6.62 4.13 -21.74
C SER A 285 7.12 2.79 -22.32
N PRO A 286 8.42 2.49 -22.21
CA PRO A 286 8.98 1.22 -22.67
C PRO A 286 8.41 0.01 -21.93
N LEU A 287 7.92 0.17 -20.71
CA LEU A 287 7.32 -0.90 -19.89
C LEU A 287 6.18 -1.63 -20.62
N TRP A 288 5.39 -0.92 -21.45
CA TRP A 288 4.30 -1.52 -22.23
C TRP A 288 4.77 -2.61 -23.21
N LYS A 289 6.02 -2.58 -23.64
CA LYS A 289 6.58 -3.47 -24.67
C LYS A 289 7.35 -4.65 -24.07
N LEU A 290 7.61 -4.64 -22.77
CA LEU A 290 8.40 -5.69 -22.11
C LEU A 290 7.53 -6.93 -21.83
N PRO A 291 7.82 -8.09 -22.44
CA PRO A 291 7.00 -9.29 -22.30
C PRO A 291 7.13 -9.95 -20.91
N ASN A 292 8.15 -9.56 -20.15
CA ASN A 292 8.46 -10.05 -18.82
C ASN A 292 7.98 -9.09 -17.71
N VAL A 293 6.98 -8.23 -18.02
CA VAL A 293 6.35 -7.34 -17.03
C VAL A 293 4.87 -7.65 -16.94
N ILE A 294 4.37 -7.86 -15.71
CA ILE A 294 2.95 -7.89 -15.37
C ILE A 294 2.60 -6.52 -14.82
N MET A 295 1.55 -5.90 -15.37
CA MET A 295 1.17 -4.52 -15.05
C MET A 295 -0.28 -4.44 -14.61
N SER A 296 -0.56 -3.59 -13.62
CA SER A 296 -1.90 -3.17 -13.22
C SER A 296 -1.94 -1.67 -12.91
N PRO A 297 -3.10 -1.00 -13.04
CA PRO A 297 -3.19 0.46 -12.99
C PRO A 297 -3.45 0.98 -11.58
N HIS A 298 -2.55 0.69 -10.61
CA HIS A 298 -2.62 1.10 -9.21
C HIS A 298 -3.95 0.68 -8.54
N ILE A 299 -4.28 -0.61 -8.65
CA ILE A 299 -5.57 -1.16 -8.26
C ILE A 299 -5.46 -2.38 -7.31
N SER A 300 -4.24 -2.83 -7.00
CA SER A 300 -4.04 -4.03 -6.18
C SER A 300 -4.70 -3.96 -4.79
N GLY A 301 -4.90 -2.75 -4.26
CA GLY A 301 -5.56 -2.52 -2.97
C GLY A 301 -7.06 -2.25 -3.04
N PHE A 302 -7.65 -2.15 -4.23
CA PHE A 302 -9.06 -1.82 -4.39
C PHE A 302 -9.94 -3.08 -4.29
N VAL A 303 -10.89 -3.06 -3.35
CA VAL A 303 -11.83 -4.16 -3.10
C VAL A 303 -13.26 -3.64 -3.11
N ALA A 304 -14.23 -4.51 -3.42
CA ALA A 304 -15.64 -4.15 -3.43
C ALA A 304 -16.13 -3.65 -2.05
N GLN A 305 -15.54 -4.16 -0.97
CA GLN A 305 -15.86 -3.80 0.42
C GLN A 305 -14.97 -2.66 0.95
N TYR A 306 -14.44 -1.81 0.07
CA TYR A 306 -13.53 -0.75 0.47
C TYR A 306 -14.15 0.21 1.49
N ASP A 307 -15.35 0.70 1.17
CA ASP A 307 -16.07 1.68 1.99
C ASP A 307 -16.47 1.10 3.35
N GLU A 308 -16.89 -0.18 3.40
CA GLU A 308 -17.19 -0.87 4.66
C GLU A 308 -15.95 -0.97 5.54
N ARG A 309 -14.81 -1.42 4.98
CA ARG A 309 -13.55 -1.54 5.73
C ARG A 309 -13.03 -0.19 6.23
N ALA A 310 -13.10 0.84 5.38
CA ALA A 310 -12.71 2.20 5.73
C ALA A 310 -13.62 2.79 6.82
N THR A 311 -14.93 2.52 6.75
CA THR A 311 -15.90 2.91 7.76
C THR A 311 -15.68 2.14 9.06
N ASP A 312 -15.31 0.86 9.04
CA ASP A 312 -15.02 0.07 10.25
C ASP A 312 -13.84 0.64 11.03
N LEU A 313 -12.76 0.98 10.34
CA LEU A 313 -11.62 1.65 10.95
C LEU A 313 -12.00 3.03 11.49
N PHE A 314 -12.75 3.81 10.73
CA PHE A 314 -13.20 5.12 11.19
C PHE A 314 -14.14 5.02 12.40
N ALA A 315 -15.04 4.05 12.42
CA ALA A 315 -15.91 3.75 13.55
C ALA A 315 -15.11 3.41 14.82
N GLU A 316 -14.06 2.59 14.69
CA GLU A 316 -13.17 2.28 15.80
C GLU A 316 -12.44 3.54 16.29
N ASN A 317 -11.92 4.35 15.40
CA ASN A 317 -11.28 5.61 15.76
C ASN A 317 -12.25 6.62 16.37
N LEU A 318 -13.52 6.68 15.94
CA LEU A 318 -14.56 7.51 16.58
C LEU A 318 -14.86 7.04 18.01
N ARG A 319 -14.94 5.72 18.26
CA ARG A 319 -15.09 5.20 19.64
C ARG A 319 -13.94 5.65 20.53
N ARG A 320 -12.71 5.49 20.05
CA ARG A 320 -11.48 5.91 20.74
C ARG A 320 -11.48 7.42 20.99
N TYR A 321 -11.83 8.22 19.99
CA TYR A 321 -11.90 9.67 20.10
C TYR A 321 -12.89 10.12 21.19
N VAL A 322 -14.10 9.55 21.17
CA VAL A 322 -15.15 9.84 22.21
C VAL A 322 -14.71 9.41 23.60
N ALA A 323 -13.95 8.32 23.71
CA ALA A 323 -13.40 7.81 24.97
C ALA A 323 -12.13 8.54 25.42
N GLY A 324 -11.52 9.38 24.59
CA GLY A 324 -10.23 10.02 24.89
C GLY A 324 -9.04 9.06 24.80
N GLU A 325 -9.17 7.97 24.05
CA GLU A 325 -8.12 6.98 23.80
C GLU A 325 -7.25 7.35 22.60
N PRO A 326 -6.01 6.85 22.51
CA PRO A 326 -5.16 7.03 21.32
C PRO A 326 -5.81 6.48 20.05
N LEU A 327 -5.77 7.27 18.96
CA LEU A 327 -6.28 6.85 17.66
C LEU A 327 -5.34 5.84 16.99
N LEU A 328 -5.90 4.96 16.18
CA LEU A 328 -5.15 4.07 15.29
C LEU A 328 -4.67 4.83 14.05
N ASN A 329 -3.55 4.40 13.50
CA ASN A 329 -2.99 4.91 12.25
C ASN A 329 -2.75 6.44 12.23
N VAL A 330 -2.35 7.00 13.37
CA VAL A 330 -1.94 8.41 13.43
C VAL A 330 -0.71 8.61 12.55
N VAL A 331 -0.79 9.58 11.66
CA VAL A 331 0.30 9.92 10.76
C VAL A 331 1.40 10.66 11.51
N ASP A 332 2.61 10.11 11.46
CA ASP A 332 3.80 10.77 11.98
C ASP A 332 4.24 11.88 11.02
N ARG A 333 4.16 13.13 11.45
CA ARG A 333 4.51 14.31 10.65
C ARG A 333 5.96 14.34 10.20
N THR A 334 6.86 13.75 10.99
CA THR A 334 8.30 13.72 10.68
C THR A 334 8.62 12.63 9.66
N ARG A 335 7.83 11.58 9.64
CA ARG A 335 8.01 10.42 8.75
C ARG A 335 7.20 10.53 7.46
N GLY A 336 6.10 11.29 7.48
CA GLY A 336 5.19 11.47 6.35
C GLY A 336 4.29 10.25 6.07
N TYR A 337 4.07 9.36 7.04
CA TYR A 337 3.16 8.21 6.95
C TYR A 337 2.78 7.66 8.32
#